data_64b8871e64c63488e5226ba31d0e35d5
#
_entry.id   64b8871e64c63488e5226ba31d0e35d5
#
_cell.length_a   1.000
_cell.length_b   1.000
_cell.length_c   1.000
_cell.angle_alpha   90.00
_cell.angle_beta   90.00
_cell.angle_gamma   90.00
#
_symmetry.space_group_name_H-M   'P 1'
#
loop_
_entity.id
_entity.type
_entity.pdbx_description
1 polymer ?
#
loop_
_entity_poly.entity_id
_entity_poly.type
_entity_poly.pdbx_seq_one_letter_code
_entity_poly.pdbx_strand_id
1 'polypeptide(L)'
;KHGIGRLDLVENRFVGMKSRGIYETPGGTILLAAHRGIESITLDRGEAHLKDELMPKYAELIYNGFWYSPEREMLQAAIDHTQRFVAGEVTLKLYKGSANVISRTSPNSLYSMDLVTFEEGAVAYDHHDAEGFIKLNGLRLKTYAARRLAMAKK
;
A
#
# COMPACT_ATOMS: atom_id res chain seq x y z
N LYS A 1 8.49 17.65 15.93
CA LYS A 1 8.24 16.52 16.74
C LYS A 1 6.77 16.48 17.17
N HIS A 2 6.31 17.25 18.16
CA HIS A 2 4.88 17.47 18.45
C HIS A 2 4.00 16.20 18.47
N GLY A 3 4.54 15.08 18.98
CA GLY A 3 3.83 13.80 19.06
C GLY A 3 3.78 12.97 17.78
N ILE A 4 4.46 13.38 16.72
CA ILE A 4 4.53 12.61 15.46
C ILE A 4 5.24 11.28 15.72
N GLY A 5 4.65 10.19 15.22
CA GLY A 5 5.19 8.84 15.35
C GLY A 5 5.11 8.29 16.78
N ARG A 6 4.30 8.86 17.66
CA ARG A 6 4.01 8.27 18.96
C ARG A 6 2.96 7.17 18.82
N LEU A 7 3.35 5.97 19.22
CA LEU A 7 2.51 4.79 19.19
C LEU A 7 2.39 4.22 20.62
N ASP A 8 1.16 3.98 21.06
CA ASP A 8 0.85 3.27 22.31
C ASP A 8 0.05 2.03 21.91
N LEU A 9 0.66 0.88 22.06
CA LEU A 9 0.08 -0.38 21.58
C LEU A 9 0.33 -1.55 22.51
N VAL A 10 -0.52 -2.57 22.39
CA VAL A 10 -0.33 -3.86 23.06
C VAL A 10 0.44 -4.77 22.10
N GLU A 11 1.60 -5.23 22.55
CA GLU A 11 2.48 -6.13 21.80
C GLU A 11 2.23 -7.58 22.14
N ASN A 12 2.42 -8.45 21.17
CA ASN A 12 2.46 -9.89 21.34
C ASN A 12 3.92 -10.33 21.49
N ARG A 13 4.29 -10.82 22.66
CA ARG A 13 5.60 -11.44 22.86
C ARG A 13 5.65 -12.80 22.18
N PHE A 14 6.83 -13.21 21.71
CA PHE A 14 7.04 -14.51 21.07
C PHE A 14 6.57 -15.69 21.94
N VAL A 15 6.71 -15.57 23.26
CA VAL A 15 6.27 -16.57 24.26
C VAL A 15 4.77 -16.50 24.58
N GLY A 16 3.97 -15.75 23.84
CA GLY A 16 2.51 -15.68 23.99
C GLY A 16 1.99 -14.67 25.01
N MET A 17 2.86 -13.97 25.74
CA MET A 17 2.44 -12.93 26.68
C MET A 17 2.15 -11.60 25.95
N LYS A 18 1.28 -10.79 26.57
CA LYS A 18 1.03 -9.42 26.14
C LYS A 18 1.91 -8.44 26.92
N SER A 19 2.34 -7.38 26.27
CA SER A 19 3.02 -6.26 26.91
C SER A 19 2.57 -4.94 26.28
N ARG A 20 2.70 -3.82 26.99
CA ARG A 20 2.46 -2.50 26.43
C ARG A 20 3.77 -1.93 25.91
N GLY A 21 3.76 -1.46 24.69
CA GLY A 21 4.84 -0.71 24.07
C GLY A 21 4.44 0.74 23.83
N ILE A 22 5.32 1.69 24.19
CA ILE A 22 5.17 3.10 23.82
C ILE A 22 6.42 3.49 23.04
N TYR A 23 6.22 3.88 21.79
CA TYR A 23 7.29 4.22 20.86
C TYR A 23 7.16 5.67 20.39
N GLU A 24 8.28 6.30 20.14
CA GLU A 24 8.36 7.62 19.51
C GLU A 24 9.39 7.59 18.39
N THR A 25 8.91 7.57 17.14
CA THR A 25 9.74 7.50 15.93
C THR A 25 9.41 8.63 14.95
N PRO A 26 9.56 9.91 15.37
CA PRO A 26 9.13 11.03 14.53
C PRO A 26 9.87 11.09 13.19
N GLY A 27 11.19 10.88 13.19
CA GLY A 27 12.00 10.88 11.97
C GLY A 27 11.57 9.78 10.99
N GLY A 28 11.47 8.53 11.46
CA GLY A 28 11.02 7.39 10.64
C GLY A 28 9.61 7.60 10.09
N THR A 29 8.69 8.10 10.90
CA THR A 29 7.31 8.36 10.47
C THR A 29 7.23 9.44 9.39
N ILE A 30 8.01 10.53 9.53
CA ILE A 30 8.06 11.62 8.55
C ILE A 30 8.66 11.12 7.23
N LEU A 31 9.79 10.39 7.29
CA LEU A 31 10.44 9.82 6.11
C LEU A 31 9.54 8.80 5.41
N LEU A 32 8.86 7.94 6.16
CA LEU A 32 7.91 6.97 5.60
C LEU A 32 6.75 7.67 4.90
N ALA A 33 6.17 8.72 5.51
CA ALA A 33 5.09 9.48 4.89
C ALA A 33 5.55 10.15 3.58
N ALA A 34 6.75 10.72 3.55
CA ALA A 34 7.33 11.31 2.35
C ALA A 34 7.58 10.26 1.27
N HIS A 35 8.22 9.14 1.63
CA HIS A 35 8.54 8.05 0.71
C HIS A 35 7.28 7.45 0.08
N ARG A 36 6.28 7.11 0.89
CA ARG A 36 4.97 6.64 0.43
C ARG A 36 4.26 7.67 -0.46
N GLY A 37 4.48 8.97 -0.21
CA GLY A 37 3.99 10.05 -1.06
C GLY A 37 4.52 9.95 -2.49
N ILE A 38 5.80 9.64 -2.69
CA ILE A 38 6.40 9.44 -4.03
C ILE A 38 5.98 8.09 -4.61
N GLU A 39 6.05 7.01 -3.85
CA GLU A 39 5.60 5.69 -4.31
C GLU A 39 4.20 5.73 -4.92
N SER A 40 3.29 6.48 -4.31
CA SER A 40 1.89 6.58 -4.74
C SER A 40 1.69 7.18 -6.14
N ILE A 41 2.69 7.85 -6.69
CA ILE A 41 2.63 8.44 -8.05
C ILE A 41 3.64 7.82 -9.03
N THR A 42 4.54 6.96 -8.55
CA THR A 42 5.62 6.38 -9.37
C THR A 42 5.54 4.87 -9.53
N LEU A 43 4.88 4.16 -8.59
CA LEU A 43 4.69 2.71 -8.71
C LEU A 43 3.41 2.38 -9.48
N ASP A 44 3.51 1.39 -10.36
CA ASP A 44 2.33 0.75 -10.95
C ASP A 44 1.45 0.14 -9.85
N ARG A 45 0.14 0.07 -10.11
CA ARG A 45 -0.84 -0.47 -9.17
C ARG A 45 -0.51 -1.90 -8.71
N GLY A 46 -0.17 -2.77 -9.66
CA GLY A 46 0.15 -4.18 -9.38
C GLY A 46 1.43 -4.30 -8.57
N GLU A 47 2.45 -3.53 -8.94
CA GLU A 47 3.73 -3.47 -8.23
C GLU A 47 3.58 -2.96 -6.80
N ALA A 48 2.81 -1.89 -6.60
CA ALA A 48 2.54 -1.32 -5.28
C ALA A 48 1.83 -2.31 -4.35
N HIS A 49 0.81 -3.02 -4.87
CA HIS A 49 0.08 -4.04 -4.11
C HIS A 49 0.99 -5.21 -3.73
N LEU A 50 1.75 -5.75 -4.68
CA LEU A 50 2.68 -6.86 -4.42
C LEU A 50 3.73 -6.47 -3.38
N LYS A 51 4.30 -5.26 -3.49
CA LYS A 51 5.24 -4.74 -2.50
C LYS A 51 4.62 -4.70 -1.10
N ASP A 52 3.38 -4.24 -0.97
CA ASP A 52 2.69 -4.17 0.32
C ASP A 52 2.41 -5.57 0.90
N GLU A 53 2.15 -6.57 0.07
CA GLU A 53 2.02 -7.97 0.49
C GLU A 53 3.34 -8.57 1.02
N LEU A 54 4.50 -8.14 0.51
CA LEU A 54 5.80 -8.58 0.99
C LEU A 54 6.18 -8.01 2.35
N MET A 55 5.63 -6.84 2.72
CA MET A 55 6.02 -6.11 3.94
C MET A 55 5.80 -6.90 5.25
N PRO A 56 4.66 -7.59 5.47
CA PRO A 56 4.48 -8.39 6.67
C PRO A 56 5.51 -9.52 6.79
N LYS A 57 5.86 -10.16 5.67
CA LYS A 57 6.87 -11.23 5.66
C LYS A 57 8.27 -10.69 5.94
N TYR A 58 8.61 -9.55 5.37
CA TYR A 58 9.87 -8.87 5.67
C TYR A 58 9.96 -8.50 7.16
N ALA A 59 8.89 -7.94 7.72
CA ALA A 59 8.82 -7.59 9.14
C ALA A 59 8.97 -8.82 10.05
N GLU A 60 8.36 -9.95 9.69
CA GLU A 60 8.50 -11.22 10.43
C GLU A 60 9.96 -11.70 10.47
N LEU A 61 10.67 -11.64 9.36
CA LEU A 61 12.09 -12.03 9.31
C LEU A 61 12.95 -11.13 10.20
N ILE A 62 12.70 -9.80 10.18
CA ILE A 62 13.40 -8.85 11.07
C ILE A 62 13.10 -9.15 12.54
N TYR A 63 11.83 -9.34 12.88
CA TYR A 63 11.41 -9.64 14.24
C TYR A 63 12.04 -10.92 14.79
N ASN A 64 12.17 -11.96 13.96
CA ASN A 64 12.76 -13.24 14.32
C ASN A 64 14.32 -13.24 14.27
N GLY A 65 14.95 -12.12 13.92
CA GLY A 65 16.40 -12.00 13.87
C GLY A 65 17.07 -12.60 12.63
N PHE A 66 16.31 -12.86 11.57
CA PHE A 66 16.80 -13.47 10.32
C PHE A 66 17.37 -12.43 9.33
N TRP A 67 18.15 -11.47 9.84
CA TRP A 67 18.73 -10.41 8.99
C TRP A 67 19.62 -10.94 7.87
N TYR A 68 20.38 -12.01 8.12
CA TYR A 68 21.32 -12.61 7.17
C TYR A 68 20.75 -13.85 6.46
N SER A 69 19.43 -14.04 6.48
CA SER A 69 18.80 -15.19 5.81
C SER A 69 18.63 -14.95 4.31
N PRO A 70 18.70 -16.00 3.48
CA PRO A 70 18.49 -15.87 2.04
C PRO A 70 17.08 -15.37 1.69
N GLU A 71 16.07 -15.66 2.50
CA GLU A 71 14.71 -15.15 2.31
C GLU A 71 14.66 -13.63 2.47
N ARG A 72 15.35 -13.07 3.47
CA ARG A 72 15.44 -11.62 3.65
C ARG A 72 16.16 -10.97 2.45
N GLU A 73 17.25 -11.57 1.96
CA GLU A 73 17.97 -11.05 0.80
C GLU A 73 17.12 -11.06 -0.46
N MET A 74 16.34 -12.12 -0.69
CA MET A 74 15.43 -12.22 -1.81
C MET A 74 14.32 -11.13 -1.72
N LEU A 75 13.71 -10.94 -0.55
CA LEU A 75 12.71 -9.89 -0.35
C LEU A 75 13.31 -8.49 -0.53
N GLN A 76 14.54 -8.27 -0.03
CA GLN A 76 15.23 -7.00 -0.23
C GLN A 76 15.44 -6.71 -1.71
N ALA A 77 15.93 -7.68 -2.48
CA ALA A 77 16.13 -7.51 -3.92
C ALA A 77 14.82 -7.20 -4.65
N ALA A 78 13.70 -7.82 -4.25
CA ALA A 78 12.38 -7.51 -4.80
C ALA A 78 11.94 -6.08 -4.44
N ILE A 79 12.12 -5.66 -3.20
CA ILE A 79 11.80 -4.30 -2.75
C ILE A 79 12.68 -3.28 -3.48
N ASP A 80 13.98 -3.50 -3.56
CA ASP A 80 14.92 -2.60 -4.25
C ASP A 80 14.57 -2.45 -5.74
N HIS A 81 14.07 -3.53 -6.36
CA HIS A 81 13.58 -3.47 -7.73
C HIS A 81 12.47 -2.43 -7.90
N THR A 82 11.52 -2.39 -6.98
CA THR A 82 10.40 -1.43 -7.04
C THR A 82 10.84 0.03 -6.85
N GLN A 83 12.01 0.25 -6.24
CA GLN A 83 12.47 1.61 -5.89
C GLN A 83 13.21 2.34 -7.03
N ARG A 84 13.46 1.70 -8.15
CA ARG A 84 14.29 2.26 -9.25
C ARG A 84 13.76 3.57 -9.83
N PHE A 85 12.45 3.77 -9.80
CA PHE A 85 11.79 4.99 -10.29
C PHE A 85 11.19 5.85 -9.19
N VAL A 86 11.37 5.46 -7.92
CA VAL A 86 10.85 6.18 -6.76
C VAL A 86 11.81 7.33 -6.43
N ALA A 87 11.66 8.43 -7.14
CA ALA A 87 12.43 9.66 -6.95
C ALA A 87 11.52 10.88 -7.13
N GLY A 88 11.72 11.93 -6.31
CA GLY A 88 10.93 13.14 -6.41
C GLY A 88 11.00 14.01 -5.16
N GLU A 89 10.14 14.99 -5.10
CA GLU A 89 10.03 15.95 -3.99
C GLU A 89 8.66 15.81 -3.32
N VAL A 90 8.65 15.85 -1.99
CA VAL A 90 7.44 15.84 -1.17
C VAL A 90 7.50 16.95 -0.15
N THR A 91 6.43 17.73 -0.08
CA THR A 91 6.24 18.69 1.01
C THR A 91 5.27 18.13 2.04
N LEU A 92 5.72 18.08 3.29
CA LEU A 92 4.90 17.61 4.42
C LEU A 92 4.53 18.78 5.35
N LYS A 93 3.29 18.81 5.77
CA LYS A 93 2.83 19.66 6.86
C LYS A 93 2.83 18.87 8.16
N LEU A 94 3.66 19.29 9.11
CA LEU A 94 3.72 18.68 10.43
C LEU A 94 2.86 19.49 11.40
N TYR A 95 1.83 18.85 11.96
CA TYR A 95 0.91 19.54 12.85
C TYR A 95 0.24 18.59 13.85
N LYS A 96 0.36 18.89 15.14
CA LYS A 96 -0.32 18.18 16.25
C LYS A 96 -0.28 16.65 16.12
N GLY A 97 0.90 16.09 15.92
CA GLY A 97 1.09 14.63 15.84
C GLY A 97 0.90 14.03 14.44
N SER A 98 0.48 14.81 13.45
CA SER A 98 0.31 14.35 12.07
C SER A 98 1.43 14.82 11.13
N ALA A 99 1.73 14.01 10.13
CA ALA A 99 2.62 14.31 9.00
C ALA A 99 1.81 14.13 7.70
N ASN A 100 1.26 15.24 7.20
CA ASN A 100 0.36 15.22 6.04
C ASN A 100 1.10 15.65 4.78
N VAL A 101 1.02 14.85 3.72
CA VAL A 101 1.51 15.22 2.39
C VAL A 101 0.63 16.33 1.84
N ILE A 102 1.22 17.49 1.51
CA ILE A 102 0.52 18.64 0.92
C ILE A 102 0.87 18.84 -0.55
N SER A 103 2.06 18.39 -0.97
CA SER A 103 2.44 18.33 -2.39
C SER A 103 3.46 17.23 -2.64
N ARG A 104 3.49 16.75 -3.87
CA ARG A 104 4.46 15.77 -4.35
C ARG A 104 4.66 15.92 -5.85
N THR A 105 5.90 15.80 -6.30
CA THR A 105 6.28 15.85 -7.71
C THR A 105 7.33 14.81 -8.01
N SER A 106 7.29 14.21 -9.20
CA SER A 106 8.29 13.26 -9.66
C SER A 106 8.42 13.35 -11.18
N PRO A 107 9.65 13.28 -11.73
CA PRO A 107 9.86 13.12 -13.16
C PRO A 107 9.40 11.75 -13.69
N ASN A 108 9.24 10.78 -12.78
CA ASN A 108 8.80 9.41 -13.08
C ASN A 108 7.32 9.19 -12.75
N SER A 109 6.53 10.26 -12.59
CA SER A 109 5.11 10.16 -12.23
C SER A 109 4.31 9.43 -13.31
N LEU A 110 3.51 8.46 -12.89
CA LEU A 110 2.52 7.77 -13.72
C LEU A 110 1.17 8.52 -13.74
N TYR A 111 1.06 9.60 -12.99
CA TYR A 111 -0.14 10.43 -12.98
C TYR A 111 -0.22 11.22 -14.28
N SER A 112 -1.25 10.97 -15.08
CA SER A 112 -1.51 11.68 -16.34
C SER A 112 -2.87 12.35 -16.27
N MET A 113 -2.90 13.66 -16.51
CA MET A 113 -4.16 14.42 -16.56
C MET A 113 -5.04 13.94 -17.71
N ASP A 114 -4.44 13.53 -18.84
CA ASP A 114 -5.16 13.07 -20.03
C ASP A 114 -5.90 11.73 -19.79
N LEU A 115 -5.44 10.94 -18.81
CA LEU A 115 -6.04 9.65 -18.47
C LEU A 115 -7.09 9.74 -17.36
N VAL A 116 -7.12 10.82 -16.57
CA VAL A 116 -8.01 10.95 -15.40
C VAL A 116 -9.15 11.94 -15.60
N THR A 117 -9.24 12.57 -16.76
CA THR A 117 -10.38 13.45 -17.09
C THR A 117 -11.63 12.60 -17.37
N PHE A 118 -12.76 13.01 -16.81
CA PHE A 118 -14.08 12.43 -17.05
C PHE A 118 -14.85 13.20 -18.15
N GLU A 119 -14.21 14.13 -18.86
CA GLU A 119 -14.83 14.87 -19.94
C GLU A 119 -15.05 13.98 -21.17
N GLU A 120 -16.21 14.10 -21.80
CA GLU A 120 -16.54 13.37 -23.04
C GLU A 120 -15.53 13.69 -24.13
N GLY A 121 -14.88 12.66 -24.68
CA GLY A 121 -13.92 12.77 -25.76
C GLY A 121 -12.44 12.72 -25.39
N ALA A 122 -12.09 12.70 -24.07
CA ALA A 122 -10.71 12.62 -23.59
C ALA A 122 -10.33 11.28 -22.94
N VAL A 123 -11.12 10.24 -23.16
CA VAL A 123 -10.94 8.95 -22.45
C VAL A 123 -10.00 8.04 -23.23
N ALA A 124 -8.93 7.59 -22.59
CA ALA A 124 -7.93 6.68 -23.15
C ALA A 124 -8.43 5.23 -23.32
N TYR A 125 -9.64 4.91 -22.90
CA TYR A 125 -10.25 3.58 -23.04
C TYR A 125 -11.77 3.70 -23.22
N ASP A 126 -12.40 2.65 -23.80
CA ASP A 126 -13.84 2.58 -23.95
C ASP A 126 -14.49 2.15 -22.61
N HIS A 127 -15.40 2.96 -22.09
CA HIS A 127 -16.14 2.64 -20.87
C HIS A 127 -17.00 1.36 -20.98
N HIS A 128 -17.38 0.94 -22.21
CA HIS A 128 -18.09 -0.31 -22.44
C HIS A 128 -17.26 -1.54 -22.08
N ASP A 129 -15.91 -1.44 -22.11
CA ASP A 129 -15.02 -2.51 -21.68
C ASP A 129 -15.17 -2.81 -20.17
N ALA A 130 -15.45 -1.79 -19.38
CA ALA A 130 -15.72 -1.96 -17.95
C ALA A 130 -17.00 -2.78 -17.68
N GLU A 131 -18.03 -2.63 -18.50
CA GLU A 131 -19.26 -3.43 -18.41
C GLU A 131 -18.97 -4.93 -18.62
N GLY A 132 -18.18 -5.26 -19.65
CA GLY A 132 -17.74 -6.63 -19.93
C GLY A 132 -16.95 -7.23 -18.79
N PHE A 133 -15.96 -6.47 -18.27
CA PHE A 133 -15.16 -6.87 -17.12
C PHE A 133 -16.01 -7.16 -15.89
N ILE A 134 -16.95 -6.28 -15.54
CA ILE A 134 -17.85 -6.45 -14.38
C ILE A 134 -18.75 -7.69 -14.57
N LYS A 135 -19.29 -7.89 -15.77
CA LYS A 135 -20.14 -9.04 -16.09
C LYS A 135 -19.39 -10.36 -15.90
N LEU A 136 -18.16 -10.47 -16.43
CA LEU A 136 -17.33 -11.67 -16.30
C LEU A 136 -16.95 -11.95 -14.84
N ASN A 137 -16.47 -10.95 -14.11
CA ASN A 137 -16.16 -11.09 -12.68
C ASN A 137 -17.39 -11.43 -11.84
N GLY A 138 -18.57 -10.96 -12.24
CA GLY A 138 -19.83 -11.25 -11.57
C GLY A 138 -20.34 -12.68 -11.74
N LEU A 139 -19.90 -13.45 -12.75
CA LEU A 139 -20.45 -14.78 -13.05
C LEU A 139 -20.32 -15.76 -11.88
N ARG A 140 -19.14 -15.86 -11.26
CA ARG A 140 -18.92 -16.73 -10.11
C ARG A 140 -19.83 -16.37 -8.92
N LEU A 141 -20.09 -15.08 -8.71
CA LEU A 141 -20.95 -14.59 -7.64
C LEU A 141 -22.42 -14.90 -7.90
N LYS A 142 -22.87 -14.81 -9.13
CA LYS A 142 -24.24 -15.24 -9.55
C LYS A 142 -24.46 -16.72 -9.30
N THR A 143 -23.51 -17.56 -9.68
CA THR A 143 -23.56 -19.01 -9.43
C THR A 143 -23.59 -19.33 -7.95
N TYR A 144 -22.74 -18.66 -7.15
CA TYR A 144 -22.74 -18.83 -5.69
C TYR A 144 -24.04 -18.37 -5.04
N ALA A 145 -24.59 -17.22 -5.45
CA ALA A 145 -25.84 -16.70 -4.92
C ALA A 145 -27.03 -17.62 -5.25
N ALA A 146 -27.12 -18.14 -6.49
CA ALA A 146 -28.14 -19.08 -6.88
C ALA A 146 -28.11 -20.35 -6.01
N ARG A 147 -26.92 -20.87 -5.73
CA ARG A 147 -26.74 -22.02 -4.82
C ARG A 147 -27.23 -21.72 -3.40
N ARG A 148 -26.86 -20.55 -2.84
CA ARG A 148 -27.33 -20.15 -1.50
C ARG A 148 -28.83 -20.02 -1.40
N LEU A 149 -29.46 -19.42 -2.40
CA LEU A 149 -30.92 -19.27 -2.45
C LEU A 149 -31.63 -20.61 -2.56
N ALA A 150 -31.09 -21.59 -3.30
CA ALA A 150 -31.64 -22.94 -3.39
C ALA A 150 -31.53 -23.68 -2.04
N MET A 151 -30.49 -23.47 -1.26
CA MET A 151 -30.31 -24.07 0.07
C MET A 151 -31.22 -23.45 1.13
N ALA A 152 -31.53 -22.17 1.04
CA ALA A 152 -32.38 -21.44 1.99
C ALA A 152 -33.89 -21.76 1.81
N LYS A 153 -34.27 -22.41 0.71
CA LYS A 153 -35.64 -22.86 0.42
C LYS A 153 -35.95 -24.30 0.87
N LYS A 154 -34.95 -25.01 1.38
CA LYS A 154 -35.07 -26.31 2.02
C LYS A 154 -35.13 -26.18 3.55
#